data_8e60d42479520dc9e52463ea0214d1c3
#
_entry.id   8e60d42479520dc9e52463ea0214d1c3
#
_cell.length_a   1.000
_cell.length_b   1.000
_cell.length_c   1.000
_cell.angle_alpha   90.00
_cell.angle_beta   90.00
_cell.angle_gamma   90.00
#
_symmetry.space_group_name_H-M   'P 1'
#
loop_
_entity.id
_entity.type
_entity.pdbx_description
1 polymer ?
#
loop_
_entity_poly.entity_id
_entity_poly.type
_entity_poly.pdbx_seq_one_letter_code
_entity_poly.pdbx_strand_id
1 'polypeptide(L)' 'PGSASFMINFRVANLASLLTALRSEGCQVLDKTEDSEYGKFGWVIDPEGNKIELWQPPEGQ' A
#
# COMPACT_ATOMS: atom_id res chain seq x y z
N PRO A 1 -11.49 17.42 12.86
CA PRO A 1 -11.41 16.84 13.12
C PRO A 1 -11.38 16.09 12.57
N GLY A 2 -11.91 15.98 12.64
CA GLY A 2 -11.97 15.08 12.20
C GLY A 2 -11.18 14.69 11.30
N SER A 3 -10.86 15.17 10.83
CA SER A 3 -10.06 14.83 9.97
C SER A 3 -9.13 14.04 10.27
N ALA A 4 -9.26 13.31 11.07
CA ALA A 4 -8.29 12.45 11.28
C ALA A 4 -8.02 11.77 10.14
N SER A 5 -7.04 11.94 9.61
CA SER A 5 -6.63 11.15 8.61
C SER A 5 -5.94 10.08 9.22
N PHE A 6 -6.37 8.91 9.23
CA PHE A 6 -5.61 7.79 9.65
C PHE A 6 -5.32 6.95 8.45
N MET A 7 -4.18 6.29 8.44
CA MET A 7 -3.76 5.47 7.36
C MET A 7 -4.24 4.06 7.61
N ILE A 8 -4.92 3.49 6.63
CA ILE A 8 -5.37 2.12 6.71
C ILE A 8 -4.22 1.22 6.25
N ASN A 9 -3.96 0.16 7.01
CA ASN A 9 -2.89 -0.76 6.68
C ASN A 9 -3.48 -2.12 6.34
N PHE A 10 -3.10 -2.68 5.19
CA PHE A 10 -3.54 -3.98 4.77
C PHE A 10 -2.35 -4.91 4.56
N ARG A 11 -2.44 -6.12 5.06
CA ARG A 11 -1.45 -7.15 4.81
C ARG A 11 -1.76 -7.83 3.49
N VAL A 12 -0.75 -7.98 2.62
CA VAL A 12 -0.94 -8.56 1.30
C VAL A 12 0.07 -9.67 1.06
N ALA A 13 -0.28 -10.60 0.18
CA ALA A 13 0.59 -11.72 -0.12
C ALA A 13 1.67 -11.38 -1.14
N ASN A 14 1.36 -10.54 -2.11
CA ASN A 14 2.33 -10.17 -3.14
C ASN A 14 2.13 -8.70 -3.48
N LEU A 15 2.95 -7.87 -2.91
CA LEU A 15 2.79 -6.43 -3.05
C LEU A 15 3.03 -5.97 -4.48
N ALA A 16 4.07 -6.48 -5.14
CA ALA A 16 4.39 -6.03 -6.48
C ALA A 16 3.25 -6.30 -7.46
N SER A 17 2.66 -7.50 -7.38
CA SER A 17 1.55 -7.85 -8.26
C SER A 17 0.34 -6.97 -7.98
N LEU A 18 0.08 -6.71 -6.71
CA LEU A 18 -1.07 -5.89 -6.35
C LEU A 18 -0.90 -4.45 -6.83
N LEU A 19 0.28 -3.88 -6.64
CA LEU A 19 0.52 -2.51 -7.08
C LEU A 19 0.39 -2.39 -8.60
N THR A 20 0.88 -3.39 -9.33
CA THR A 20 0.75 -3.40 -10.77
C THR A 20 -0.71 -3.44 -11.20
N ALA A 21 -1.50 -4.31 -10.54
CA ALA A 21 -2.91 -4.43 -10.86
C ALA A 21 -3.66 -3.13 -10.55
N LEU A 22 -3.38 -2.53 -9.40
CA LEU A 22 -4.05 -1.28 -9.03
C LEU A 22 -3.70 -0.16 -9.99
N ARG A 23 -2.43 -0.10 -10.41
CA ARG A 23 -2.01 0.93 -11.33
C ARG A 23 -2.72 0.76 -12.67
N SER A 24 -2.88 -0.49 -13.12
CA SER A 24 -3.54 -0.71 -14.41
C SER A 24 -5.03 -0.42 -14.33
N GLU A 25 -5.62 -0.42 -13.14
CA GLU A 25 -7.01 -0.06 -12.98
C GLU A 25 -7.21 1.44 -12.79
N GLY A 26 -6.15 2.20 -12.86
CA GLY A 26 -6.28 3.65 -12.75
C GLY A 26 -6.19 4.18 -11.34
N CYS A 27 -5.84 3.34 -10.37
CA CYS A 27 -5.68 3.81 -9.01
C CYS A 27 -4.39 4.61 -8.89
N GLN A 28 -4.38 5.56 -7.99
CA GLN A 28 -3.20 6.37 -7.78
C GLN A 28 -2.25 5.61 -6.87
N VAL A 29 -1.22 5.03 -7.44
CA VAL A 29 -0.21 4.28 -6.70
C VAL A 29 1.01 5.16 -6.56
N LEU A 30 1.48 5.34 -5.33
CA LEU A 30 2.65 6.19 -5.11
C LEU A 30 3.89 5.49 -5.65
N ASP A 31 4.82 6.27 -6.18
CA ASP A 31 6.02 5.70 -6.76
C ASP A 31 6.98 5.18 -5.70
N LYS A 32 6.84 5.61 -4.48
CA LYS A 32 7.75 5.21 -3.44
C LYS A 32 7.33 3.88 -2.86
N THR A 33 8.27 2.96 -2.71
CA THR A 33 8.04 1.73 -1.98
C THR A 33 9.22 1.53 -1.05
N GLU A 34 9.05 0.71 -0.03
CA GLU A 34 10.13 0.40 0.89
C GLU A 34 10.29 -1.10 1.02
N ASP A 35 11.53 -1.54 1.16
CA ASP A 35 11.83 -2.95 1.29
C ASP A 35 12.85 -3.05 2.42
N SER A 36 12.49 -3.65 3.52
CA SER A 36 13.36 -3.75 4.67
C SER A 36 13.19 -5.11 5.32
N GLU A 37 13.89 -5.32 6.45
CA GLU A 37 13.76 -6.57 7.16
C GLU A 37 12.36 -6.75 7.73
N TYR A 38 11.57 -5.69 7.79
CA TYR A 38 10.21 -5.78 8.29
C TYR A 38 9.20 -6.10 7.19
N GLY A 39 9.66 -6.22 5.95
CA GLY A 39 8.79 -6.54 4.83
C GLY A 39 8.82 -5.47 3.77
N LYS A 40 7.87 -5.54 2.86
CA LYS A 40 7.77 -4.58 1.77
C LYS A 40 6.53 -3.74 1.97
N PHE A 41 6.67 -2.44 1.72
CA PHE A 41 5.57 -1.49 1.91
C PHE A 41 5.32 -0.71 0.64
N GLY A 42 4.06 -0.48 0.35
CA GLY A 42 3.66 0.39 -0.75
C GLY A 42 2.47 1.20 -0.31
N TRP A 43 2.16 2.25 -1.05
CA TRP A 43 1.07 3.16 -0.68
C TRP A 43 0.24 3.50 -1.88
N VAL A 44 -1.08 3.60 -1.68
CA VAL A 44 -2.00 4.03 -2.72
C VAL A 44 -2.94 5.06 -2.12
N ILE A 45 -3.54 5.87 -3.00
CA ILE A 45 -4.52 6.86 -2.58
C ILE A 45 -5.87 6.41 -3.15
N ASP A 46 -6.87 6.30 -2.30
CA ASP A 46 -8.18 5.87 -2.79
C ASP A 46 -8.89 7.05 -3.44
N PRO A 47 -10.05 6.80 -4.09
CA PRO A 47 -10.75 7.88 -4.79
C PRO A 47 -11.17 9.02 -3.87
N GLU A 48 -11.27 8.77 -2.59
CA GLU A 48 -11.66 9.81 -1.64
C GLU A 48 -10.46 10.53 -1.07
N GLY A 49 -9.27 10.20 -1.51
CA GLY A 49 -8.09 10.89 -1.05
C GLY A 49 -7.42 10.28 0.17
N ASN A 50 -7.87 9.13 0.62
CA ASN A 50 -7.27 8.49 1.80
C ASN A 50 -6.05 7.70 1.40
N LYS A 51 -5.01 7.80 2.21
CA LYS A 51 -3.77 7.06 1.94
C LYS A 51 -3.87 5.68 2.58
N ILE A 52 -3.59 4.66 1.79
CA ILE A 52 -3.66 3.27 2.24
C ILE A 52 -2.27 2.68 2.16
N GLU A 53 -1.82 2.07 3.26
CA GLU A 53 -0.52 1.41 3.29
C GLU A 53 -0.73 -0.09 3.08
N LEU A 54 0.04 -0.66 2.15
CA LEU A 54 -0.02 -2.08 1.86
C LEU A 54 1.28 -2.70 2.32
N TRP A 55 1.20 -3.81 3.04
CA TRP A 55 2.36 -4.43 3.66
C TRP A 55 2.44 -5.89 3.28
N GLN A 56 3.59 -6.29 2.73
CA GLN A 56 3.86 -7.70 2.48
C GLN A 56 4.89 -8.13 3.51
N PRO A 57 4.53 -9.03 4.44
CA PRO A 57 5.47 -9.45 5.46
C PRO A 57 6.69 -10.14 4.88
N PRO A 58 7.79 -10.17 5.61
CA PRO A 58 8.97 -10.89 5.14
C PRO A 58 8.66 -12.37 4.97
N GLU A 59 9.47 -13.03 4.14
CA GLU A 59 9.27 -14.43 3.93
C GLU A 59 9.43 -15.17 5.23
N GLY A 60 8.58 -16.16 5.48
CA GLY A 60 8.64 -16.90 6.72
C GLY A 60 7.78 -16.34 7.82
N GLN A 61 7.06 -15.29 7.57
CA GLN A 61 6.21 -14.67 8.60
C GLN A 61 4.75 -15.08 8.45
#